data_b988c673a309ace371a424e58da70e7d
#
_entry.id   b988c673a309ace371a424e58da70e7d
#
_cell.length_a   1.000
_cell.length_b   1.000
_cell.length_c   1.000
_cell.angle_alpha   90.00
_cell.angle_beta   90.00
_cell.angle_gamma   90.00
#
_symmetry.space_group_name_H-M   'P 1'
#
loop_
_entity.id
_entity.type
_entity.pdbx_description
1 polymer ?
#
loop_
_entity_poly.entity_id
_entity_poly.type
_entity_poly.pdbx_seq_one_letter_code
_entity_poly.pdbx_strand_id
1 'polypeptide(L)'
;MKVLVLGDVIIDKYIYGTSTRISPEAPVPIVNLDNIKTSLGGAGLVYENLKSLDVDIELFETNQPRSIKTRVICDGHYITRIDDDAQSSGTDVLDLVKSTDFSPYDYVVLSDYNKGVLDEAKDIIKYINTFGCKVI
;
A
#
# COMPACT_ATOMS: atom_id res chain seq x y z
N MET A 1 -20.94 7.49 -9.59
CA MET A 1 -19.88 6.53 -9.99
C MET A 1 -19.16 6.13 -8.72
N LYS A 2 -19.27 4.87 -8.34
CA LYS A 2 -18.61 4.34 -7.14
C LYS A 2 -17.48 3.39 -7.54
N VAL A 3 -16.30 3.58 -6.97
CA VAL A 3 -15.07 2.87 -7.31
C VAL A 3 -14.52 2.15 -6.09
N LEU A 4 -14.08 0.91 -6.27
CA LEU A 4 -13.34 0.17 -5.26
C LEU A 4 -11.89 -0.01 -5.71
N VAL A 5 -10.93 0.21 -4.82
CA VAL A 5 -9.52 -0.13 -5.05
C VAL A 5 -9.17 -1.38 -4.27
N LEU A 6 -8.66 -2.39 -4.94
CA LEU A 6 -8.17 -3.65 -4.36
C LEU A 6 -6.72 -3.85 -4.77
N GLY A 7 -5.83 -4.15 -3.84
CA GLY A 7 -4.43 -4.43 -4.16
C GLY A 7 -3.50 -4.29 -2.96
N ASP A 8 -2.21 -4.27 -3.27
CA ASP A 8 -1.16 -4.23 -2.26
C ASP A 8 -1.01 -2.84 -1.67
N VAL A 9 -1.55 -2.63 -0.47
CA VAL A 9 -1.34 -1.39 0.29
C VAL A 9 0.04 -1.44 0.96
N ILE A 10 0.86 -0.44 0.67
CA ILE A 10 2.19 -0.26 1.25
C ILE A 10 2.14 0.94 2.21
N ILE A 11 2.88 0.87 3.30
CA ILE A 11 3.08 2.02 4.19
C ILE A 11 4.42 2.66 3.85
N ASP A 12 4.39 3.88 3.33
CA ASP A 12 5.58 4.70 3.18
C ASP A 12 5.82 5.48 4.48
N LYS A 13 6.95 5.20 5.14
CA LYS A 13 7.36 5.84 6.39
C LYS A 13 8.60 6.69 6.15
N TYR A 14 8.57 7.93 6.59
CA TYR A 14 9.67 8.88 6.47
C TYR A 14 10.14 9.25 7.86
N ILE A 15 11.41 9.01 8.14
CA ILE A 15 12.10 9.41 9.36
C ILE A 15 12.98 10.60 8.99
N TYR A 16 12.66 11.75 9.56
CA TYR A 16 13.43 12.98 9.39
C TYR A 16 14.27 13.23 10.62
N GLY A 17 15.51 13.62 10.41
CA GLY A 17 16.42 13.93 11.50
C GLY A 17 17.59 14.78 11.07
N THR A 18 18.47 15.05 12.05
CA THR A 18 19.73 15.76 11.87
C THR A 18 20.90 14.86 12.29
N SER A 19 22.09 15.09 11.73
CA SER A 19 23.28 14.33 12.10
C SER A 19 24.47 15.26 12.27
N THR A 20 25.02 15.27 13.47
CA THR A 20 26.18 16.10 13.83
C THR A 20 27.42 15.27 14.18
N ARG A 21 27.31 13.95 14.21
CA ARG A 21 28.41 13.06 14.61
C ARG A 21 28.31 11.68 13.99
N ILE A 22 29.46 11.02 13.92
CA ILE A 22 29.57 9.61 13.52
C ILE A 22 29.46 8.71 14.76
N SER A 23 28.92 7.51 14.59
CA SER A 23 28.82 6.51 15.64
C SER A 23 30.23 6.06 16.08
N PRO A 24 30.46 5.87 17.39
CA PRO A 24 31.70 5.24 17.87
C PRO A 24 31.75 3.73 17.57
N GLU A 25 30.63 3.09 17.24
CA GLU A 25 30.55 1.65 16.99
C GLU A 25 30.84 1.27 15.53
N ALA A 26 30.58 2.19 14.59
CA ALA A 26 30.78 1.96 13.16
C ALA A 26 30.83 3.30 12.40
N PRO A 27 31.42 3.37 11.19
CA PRO A 27 31.51 4.59 10.39
C PRO A 27 30.15 4.97 9.74
N VAL A 28 29.13 5.16 10.58
CA VAL A 28 27.77 5.52 10.17
C VAL A 28 27.31 6.78 10.93
N PRO A 29 26.49 7.64 10.31
CA PRO A 29 25.93 8.80 11.01
C PRO A 29 24.98 8.38 12.13
N ILE A 30 24.98 9.11 13.24
CA ILE A 30 23.92 9.05 14.25
C ILE A 30 22.86 10.04 13.83
N VAL A 31 21.66 9.56 13.58
CA VAL A 31 20.50 10.38 13.25
C VAL A 31 19.74 10.72 14.52
N ASN A 32 19.70 12.01 14.86
CA ASN A 32 18.83 12.52 15.91
C ASN A 32 17.44 12.71 15.30
N LEU A 33 16.46 12.01 15.83
CA LEU A 33 15.10 12.00 15.30
C LEU A 33 14.42 13.36 15.56
N ASP A 34 13.90 13.98 14.49
CA ASP A 34 13.10 15.21 14.57
C ASP A 34 11.60 14.90 14.35
N ASN A 35 11.27 14.12 13.31
CA ASN A 35 9.88 13.85 12.94
C ASN A 35 9.73 12.51 12.22
N ILE A 36 8.55 11.93 12.33
CA ILE A 36 8.15 10.75 11.55
C ILE A 36 6.84 11.09 10.81
N LYS A 37 6.81 10.83 9.51
CA LYS A 37 5.59 10.91 8.70
C LYS A 37 5.31 9.56 8.06
N THR A 38 4.03 9.26 7.91
CA THR A 38 3.56 8.08 7.19
C THR A 38 2.56 8.48 6.12
N SER A 39 2.55 7.77 5.01
CA SER A 39 1.55 7.89 3.95
C SER A 39 1.24 6.52 3.36
N LEU A 40 0.13 6.43 2.66
CA LEU A 40 -0.20 5.24 1.90
C LEU A 40 0.58 5.22 0.58
N GLY A 41 1.15 4.07 0.25
CA GLY A 41 1.76 3.74 -1.03
C GLY A 41 1.05 2.55 -1.68
N GLY A 42 1.53 2.13 -2.84
CA GLY A 42 0.90 1.04 -3.59
C GLY A 42 -0.56 1.34 -3.94
N ALA A 43 -1.44 0.37 -3.71
CA ALA A 43 -2.88 0.54 -3.91
C ALA A 43 -3.47 1.68 -3.06
N GLY A 44 -2.89 1.94 -1.89
CA GLY A 44 -3.29 3.05 -1.04
C GLY A 44 -3.04 4.42 -1.68
N LEU A 45 -1.95 4.58 -2.46
CA LEU A 45 -1.69 5.81 -3.21
C LEU A 45 -2.69 6.00 -4.35
N VAL A 46 -3.09 4.91 -5.02
CA VAL A 46 -4.15 4.97 -6.05
C VAL A 46 -5.45 5.44 -5.43
N TYR A 47 -5.81 4.89 -4.26
CA TYR A 47 -6.98 5.32 -3.50
C TYR A 47 -6.93 6.81 -3.16
N GLU A 48 -5.82 7.31 -2.57
CA GLU A 48 -5.69 8.73 -2.20
C GLU A 48 -5.75 9.66 -3.42
N ASN A 49 -5.14 9.26 -4.56
CA ASN A 49 -5.20 10.03 -5.79
C ASN A 49 -6.62 10.15 -6.33
N LEU A 50 -7.36 9.05 -6.40
CA LEU A 50 -8.75 9.06 -6.89
C LEU A 50 -9.67 9.81 -5.92
N LYS A 51 -9.44 9.69 -4.61
CA LYS A 51 -10.16 10.45 -3.58
C LYS A 51 -9.97 11.96 -3.75
N SER A 52 -8.77 12.40 -4.15
CA SER A 52 -8.50 13.83 -4.40
C SER A 52 -9.24 14.39 -5.61
N LEU A 53 -9.77 13.54 -6.49
CA LEU A 53 -10.59 13.91 -7.65
C LEU A 53 -12.10 13.93 -7.35
N ASP A 54 -12.49 13.89 -6.08
CA ASP A 54 -13.89 13.90 -5.62
C ASP A 54 -14.72 12.71 -6.17
N VAL A 55 -14.05 11.56 -6.30
CA VAL A 55 -14.67 10.30 -6.70
C VAL A 55 -15.21 9.59 -5.46
N ASP A 56 -16.41 9.03 -5.54
CA ASP A 56 -16.94 8.11 -4.51
C ASP A 56 -16.14 6.81 -4.54
N ILE A 57 -15.22 6.66 -3.58
CA ILE A 57 -14.21 5.61 -3.60
C ILE A 57 -14.07 4.91 -2.26
N GLU A 58 -13.84 3.61 -2.32
CA GLU A 58 -13.51 2.78 -1.17
C GLU A 58 -12.21 2.01 -1.41
N LEU A 59 -11.48 1.74 -0.33
CA LEU A 59 -10.31 0.86 -0.33
C LEU A 59 -10.75 -0.48 0.27
N PHE A 60 -10.50 -1.57 -0.47
CA PHE A 60 -10.82 -2.92 0.00
C PHE A 60 -9.86 -3.35 1.11
N GLU A 61 -10.40 -3.61 2.29
CA GLU A 61 -9.62 -4.08 3.44
C GLU A 61 -9.41 -5.59 3.37
N THR A 62 -8.17 -5.99 3.10
CA THR A 62 -7.82 -7.40 2.92
C THR A 62 -7.49 -8.13 4.22
N ASN A 63 -7.34 -7.40 5.35
CA ASN A 63 -6.87 -7.92 6.63
C ASN A 63 -5.49 -8.62 6.56
N GLN A 64 -4.74 -8.35 5.49
CA GLN A 64 -3.42 -8.89 5.26
C GLN A 64 -2.32 -7.96 5.82
N PRO A 65 -1.14 -8.50 6.17
CA PRO A 65 -0.03 -7.68 6.59
C PRO A 65 0.42 -6.75 5.46
N ARG A 66 0.86 -5.53 5.82
CA ARG A 66 1.29 -4.51 4.87
C ARG A 66 2.80 -4.35 4.91
N SER A 67 3.42 -4.29 3.74
CA SER A 67 4.84 -3.94 3.63
C SER A 67 5.07 -2.49 4.06
N ILE A 68 6.19 -2.25 4.73
CA ILE A 68 6.60 -0.92 5.20
C ILE A 68 7.91 -0.53 4.53
N LYS A 69 7.93 0.62 3.88
CA LYS A 69 9.14 1.21 3.28
C LYS A 69 9.55 2.43 4.08
N THR A 70 10.55 2.26 4.95
CA THR A 70 11.07 3.34 5.79
C THR A 70 12.23 4.04 5.10
N ARG A 71 12.09 5.34 4.87
CA ARG A 71 13.16 6.20 4.32
C ARG A 71 13.70 7.08 5.43
N VAL A 72 15.02 7.07 5.60
CA VAL A 72 15.73 7.90 6.56
C VAL A 72 16.32 9.10 5.83
N ILE A 73 15.90 10.30 6.22
CA ILE A 73 16.31 11.58 5.64
C ILE A 73 16.96 12.41 6.75
N CYS A 74 18.20 12.81 6.51
CA CYS A 74 18.99 13.55 7.49
C CYS A 74 19.51 14.83 6.85
N ASP A 75 19.25 15.98 7.46
CA ASP A 75 19.65 17.30 6.95
C ASP A 75 19.23 17.52 5.48
N GLY A 76 18.05 16.99 5.09
CA GLY A 76 17.53 17.05 3.74
C GLY A 76 18.11 16.02 2.76
N HIS A 77 19.04 15.17 3.19
CA HIS A 77 19.67 14.14 2.39
C HIS A 77 19.11 12.75 2.66
N TYR A 78 18.90 11.97 1.60
CA TYR A 78 18.47 10.59 1.67
C TYR A 78 19.63 9.69 2.15
N ILE A 79 19.52 9.11 3.34
CA ILE A 79 20.58 8.32 3.96
C ILE A 79 20.47 6.84 3.63
N THR A 80 19.28 6.27 3.88
CA THR A 80 19.04 4.84 3.66
C THR A 80 17.54 4.55 3.59
N ARG A 81 17.22 3.34 3.06
CA ARG A 81 15.87 2.79 3.11
C ARG A 81 15.88 1.44 3.81
N ILE A 82 14.90 1.22 4.65
CA ILE A 82 14.66 -0.05 5.30
C ILE A 82 13.35 -0.58 4.72
N ASP A 83 13.40 -1.75 4.11
CA ASP A 83 12.23 -2.43 3.57
C ASP A 83 11.87 -3.58 4.51
N ASP A 84 10.67 -3.49 5.08
CA ASP A 84 10.02 -4.56 5.83
C ASP A 84 8.93 -5.13 4.93
N ASP A 85 9.31 -6.16 4.17
CA ASP A 85 8.45 -6.76 3.16
C ASP A 85 7.55 -7.84 3.79
N ALA A 86 6.27 -7.55 3.85
CA ALA A 86 5.24 -8.51 4.19
C ALA A 86 4.71 -9.19 2.92
N GLN A 87 4.38 -10.48 3.02
CA GLN A 87 3.68 -11.22 1.98
C GLN A 87 2.25 -11.49 2.42
N SER A 88 1.31 -11.17 1.56
CA SER A 88 -0.10 -11.47 1.74
C SER A 88 -0.41 -12.89 1.25
N SER A 89 -1.48 -13.49 1.78
CA SER A 89 -2.02 -14.75 1.28
C SER A 89 -3.06 -14.47 0.19
N GLY A 90 -2.72 -14.71 -1.05
CA GLY A 90 -3.64 -14.54 -2.17
C GLY A 90 -4.90 -15.39 -2.04
N THR A 91 -4.77 -16.61 -1.51
CA THR A 91 -5.91 -17.51 -1.26
C THR A 91 -6.89 -16.93 -0.24
N ASP A 92 -6.38 -16.38 0.89
CA ASP A 92 -7.24 -15.76 1.91
C ASP A 92 -7.94 -14.51 1.35
N VAL A 93 -7.24 -13.74 0.51
CA VAL A 93 -7.82 -12.59 -0.18
C VAL A 93 -8.90 -13.04 -1.17
N LEU A 94 -8.68 -14.10 -1.94
CA LEU A 94 -9.69 -14.64 -2.85
C LEU A 94 -10.95 -15.09 -2.10
N ASP A 95 -10.80 -15.74 -0.95
CA ASP A 95 -11.93 -16.17 -0.14
C ASP A 95 -12.71 -14.98 0.40
N LEU A 96 -12.01 -13.92 0.84
CA LEU A 96 -12.62 -12.67 1.26
C LEU A 96 -13.35 -11.98 0.11
N VAL A 97 -12.76 -11.92 -1.07
CA VAL A 97 -13.39 -11.39 -2.30
C VAL A 97 -14.66 -12.17 -2.63
N LYS A 98 -14.63 -13.51 -2.57
CA LYS A 98 -15.80 -14.35 -2.85
C LYS A 98 -16.93 -14.19 -1.82
N SER A 99 -16.64 -13.68 -0.65
CA SER A 99 -17.64 -13.35 0.39
C SER A 99 -18.20 -11.93 0.27
N THR A 100 -17.70 -11.12 -0.67
CA THR A 100 -18.03 -9.70 -0.84
C THR A 100 -19.00 -9.51 -2.00
N ASP A 101 -20.00 -8.64 -1.80
CA ASP A 101 -20.91 -8.18 -2.85
C ASP A 101 -20.32 -6.95 -3.57
N PHE A 102 -20.05 -7.09 -4.86
CA PHE A 102 -19.51 -6.04 -5.70
C PHE A 102 -20.59 -5.25 -6.48
N SER A 103 -21.86 -5.61 -6.36
CA SER A 103 -22.96 -4.94 -7.07
C SER A 103 -23.05 -3.42 -6.85
N PRO A 104 -22.61 -2.84 -5.70
CA PRO A 104 -22.63 -1.40 -5.50
C PRO A 104 -21.60 -0.61 -6.33
N TYR A 105 -20.61 -1.27 -6.93
CA TYR A 105 -19.48 -0.60 -7.59
C TYR A 105 -19.63 -0.58 -9.10
N ASP A 106 -19.32 0.58 -9.71
CA ASP A 106 -19.23 0.72 -11.16
C ASP A 106 -17.88 0.22 -11.69
N TYR A 107 -16.82 0.44 -10.90
CA TYR A 107 -15.44 0.06 -11.24
C TYR A 107 -14.73 -0.57 -10.05
N VAL A 108 -13.88 -1.57 -10.35
CA VAL A 108 -12.89 -2.10 -9.43
C VAL A 108 -11.50 -1.93 -10.03
N VAL A 109 -10.65 -1.18 -9.35
CA VAL A 109 -9.26 -0.94 -9.74
C VAL A 109 -8.37 -1.94 -9.02
N LEU A 110 -7.64 -2.76 -9.76
CA LEU A 110 -6.66 -3.70 -9.22
C LEU A 110 -5.26 -3.09 -9.30
N SER A 111 -4.59 -2.99 -8.15
CA SER A 111 -3.26 -2.37 -8.05
C SER A 111 -2.25 -3.35 -7.47
N ASP A 112 -1.45 -3.97 -8.35
CA ASP A 112 -0.51 -5.04 -8.03
C ASP A 112 0.92 -4.51 -7.87
N TYR A 113 1.50 -4.75 -6.70
CA TYR A 113 2.91 -4.46 -6.36
C TYR A 113 3.68 -5.74 -6.00
N ASN A 114 3.14 -6.90 -6.37
CA ASN A 114 3.73 -8.21 -6.13
C ASN A 114 4.02 -8.47 -4.62
N LYS A 115 3.03 -8.15 -3.76
CA LYS A 115 3.06 -8.43 -2.33
C LYS A 115 2.04 -9.49 -1.91
N GLY A 116 1.42 -10.16 -2.88
CA GLY A 116 0.60 -11.35 -2.70
C GLY A 116 -0.90 -11.11 -2.66
N VAL A 117 -1.40 -9.88 -2.51
CA VAL A 117 -2.85 -9.60 -2.50
C VAL A 117 -3.53 -10.06 -3.78
N LEU A 118 -2.85 -9.90 -4.93
CA LEU A 118 -3.38 -10.23 -6.25
C LEU A 118 -2.75 -11.51 -6.86
N ASP A 119 -2.18 -12.41 -6.06
CA ASP A 119 -1.64 -13.69 -6.56
C ASP A 119 -2.70 -14.51 -7.30
N GLU A 120 -3.96 -14.44 -6.85
CA GLU A 120 -5.11 -15.09 -7.47
C GLU A 120 -5.93 -14.12 -8.37
N ALA A 121 -5.25 -13.13 -9.01
CA ALA A 121 -5.91 -12.06 -9.78
C ALA A 121 -6.89 -12.58 -10.83
N LYS A 122 -6.57 -13.71 -11.50
CA LYS A 122 -7.46 -14.28 -12.54
C LYS A 122 -8.82 -14.70 -11.98
N ASP A 123 -8.82 -15.33 -10.82
CA ASP A 123 -10.05 -15.80 -10.19
C ASP A 123 -10.80 -14.65 -9.52
N ILE A 124 -10.07 -13.68 -8.97
CA ILE A 124 -10.62 -12.42 -8.45
C ILE A 124 -11.37 -11.68 -9.57
N ILE A 125 -10.73 -11.44 -10.71
CA ILE A 125 -11.33 -10.76 -11.87
C ILE A 125 -12.58 -11.53 -12.37
N LYS A 126 -12.46 -12.85 -12.48
CA LYS A 126 -13.58 -13.70 -12.91
C LYS A 126 -14.79 -13.55 -11.99
N TYR A 127 -14.55 -13.55 -10.68
CA TYR A 127 -15.63 -13.38 -9.69
C TYR A 127 -16.25 -11.99 -9.75
N ILE A 128 -15.43 -10.93 -9.76
CA ILE A 128 -15.90 -9.53 -9.83
C ILE A 128 -16.74 -9.28 -11.08
N ASN A 129 -16.34 -9.83 -12.23
CA ASN A 129 -17.08 -9.69 -13.49
C ASN A 129 -18.50 -10.27 -13.44
N THR A 130 -18.81 -11.19 -12.50
CA THR A 130 -20.18 -11.72 -12.34
C THR A 130 -21.17 -10.67 -11.86
N PHE A 131 -20.69 -9.56 -11.28
CA PHE A 131 -21.51 -8.44 -10.80
C PHE A 131 -21.72 -7.34 -11.84
N GLY A 132 -21.05 -7.42 -13.00
CA GLY A 132 -21.18 -6.46 -14.08
C GLY A 132 -20.39 -5.16 -13.89
N CYS A 133 -19.61 -5.03 -12.82
CA CYS A 133 -18.67 -3.94 -12.62
C CYS A 133 -17.46 -4.07 -13.59
N LYS A 134 -16.88 -2.93 -13.94
CA LYS A 134 -15.70 -2.91 -14.83
C LYS A 134 -14.42 -3.03 -14.00
N VAL A 135 -13.55 -3.98 -14.38
CA VAL A 135 -12.23 -4.17 -13.75
C VAL A 135 -11.16 -3.45 -14.59
N ILE A 136 -10.30 -2.70 -13.92
CA ILE A 136 -9.18 -1.92 -14.49
C ILE A 136 -7.88 -2.39 -13.84
#